data_879c9ca3e80f21bae88be74088006b52
#
_entry.id   879c9ca3e80f21bae88be74088006b52
#
_cell.length_a   1.000
_cell.length_b   1.000
_cell.length_c   1.000
_cell.angle_alpha   90.00
_cell.angle_beta   90.00
_cell.angle_gamma   90.00
#
_symmetry.space_group_name_H-M   'P 1'
#
loop_
_entity.id
_entity.type
_entity.pdbx_description
1 polymer ?
#
loop_
_entity_poly.entity_id
_entity_poly.type
_entity_poly.pdbx_seq_one_letter_code
_entity_poly.pdbx_strand_id
1 'polypeptide(L)'
;MDIPSAGRDDAETAEFREFFEHHYAELARLANSLSGEADGADDVAADALVALWHRWDRVRAADHPAAYARGVVANLVRSRIRSAVRERRRIALYWTDSHERVDGPDVPAVVDLREALRGLTFRKRACVVLRHAFDLSERETAHTLGISVGTVKSQTAKGVAQLEQALGGGAQPALGRVRRA
;
A
#
# COMPACT_ATOMS: atom_id res chain seq x y z
N MET A 1 21.30 -32.78 8.10
CA MET A 1 20.72 -31.43 8.28
C MET A 1 21.54 -30.51 7.39
N ASP A 2 21.28 -30.62 6.08
CA ASP A 2 22.04 -29.89 5.09
C ASP A 2 21.52 -28.45 5.04
N ILE A 3 22.37 -27.54 5.45
CA ILE A 3 22.26 -26.12 5.17
C ILE A 3 22.61 -25.97 3.68
N PRO A 4 21.69 -25.61 2.80
CA PRO A 4 22.06 -25.22 1.45
C PRO A 4 22.64 -23.82 1.53
N SER A 5 23.89 -23.79 1.83
CA SER A 5 24.70 -22.60 1.81
C SER A 5 25.74 -22.75 0.74
N ALA A 6 26.08 -21.65 0.25
CA ALA A 6 27.28 -21.32 -0.47
C ALA A 6 27.10 -21.25 -1.97
N GLY A 7 27.14 -20.04 -2.44
CA GLY A 7 27.50 -19.70 -3.78
C GLY A 7 26.35 -19.36 -4.71
N ARG A 8 25.48 -18.47 -4.28
CA ARG A 8 24.98 -17.54 -5.28
C ARG A 8 26.20 -16.80 -5.79
N ASP A 9 26.38 -16.88 -7.10
CA ASP A 9 27.52 -16.31 -7.78
C ASP A 9 27.67 -14.83 -7.37
N ASP A 10 28.90 -14.36 -7.17
CA ASP A 10 29.16 -12.96 -6.84
C ASP A 10 28.48 -11.99 -7.80
N ALA A 11 28.30 -12.41 -9.07
CA ALA A 11 27.55 -11.68 -10.08
C ALA A 11 26.06 -11.56 -9.74
N GLU A 12 25.42 -12.63 -9.26
CA GLU A 12 24.00 -12.62 -8.86
C GLU A 12 23.76 -11.72 -7.65
N THR A 13 24.69 -11.74 -6.70
CA THR A 13 24.66 -10.86 -5.53
C THR A 13 24.83 -9.39 -5.92
N ALA A 14 25.71 -9.09 -6.88
CA ALA A 14 25.92 -7.74 -7.39
C ALA A 14 24.67 -7.23 -8.15
N GLU A 15 24.08 -8.06 -9.00
CA GLU A 15 22.85 -7.74 -9.74
C GLU A 15 21.67 -7.46 -8.79
N PHE A 16 21.49 -8.28 -7.75
CA PHE A 16 20.46 -8.03 -6.74
C PHE A 16 20.71 -6.74 -5.97
N ARG A 17 21.96 -6.44 -5.63
CA ARG A 17 22.34 -5.21 -4.93
C ARG A 17 21.98 -3.97 -5.76
N GLU A 18 22.30 -3.99 -7.07
CA GLU A 18 21.95 -2.90 -7.98
C GLU A 18 20.42 -2.72 -8.07
N PHE A 19 19.69 -3.81 -8.22
CA PHE A 19 18.22 -3.78 -8.19
C PHE A 19 17.68 -3.21 -6.88
N PHE A 20 18.25 -3.63 -5.75
CA PHE A 20 17.90 -3.15 -4.42
C PHE A 20 18.11 -1.63 -4.30
N GLU A 21 19.30 -1.15 -4.60
CA GLU A 21 19.67 0.28 -4.49
C GLU A 21 18.76 1.14 -5.36
N HIS A 22 18.40 0.66 -6.53
CA HIS A 22 17.52 1.37 -7.45
C HIS A 22 16.06 1.42 -6.99
N HIS A 23 15.53 0.34 -6.42
CA HIS A 23 14.09 0.20 -6.17
C HIS A 23 13.67 0.35 -4.70
N TYR A 24 14.61 0.30 -3.73
CA TYR A 24 14.27 0.31 -2.31
C TYR A 24 13.38 1.48 -1.90
N ALA A 25 13.76 2.70 -2.26
CA ALA A 25 13.03 3.91 -1.87
C ALA A 25 11.59 3.93 -2.46
N GLU A 26 11.42 3.41 -3.66
CA GLU A 26 10.11 3.27 -4.29
C GLU A 26 9.25 2.24 -3.58
N LEU A 27 9.80 1.06 -3.29
CA LEU A 27 9.10 -0.03 -2.60
C LEU A 27 8.73 0.34 -1.15
N ALA A 28 9.60 1.06 -0.44
CA ALA A 28 9.32 1.59 0.89
C ALA A 28 8.17 2.61 0.87
N ARG A 29 8.18 3.55 -0.08
CA ARG A 29 7.06 4.49 -0.28
C ARG A 29 5.75 3.77 -0.60
N LEU A 30 5.81 2.72 -1.43
CA LEU A 30 4.64 1.90 -1.76
C LEU A 30 4.10 1.20 -0.51
N ALA A 31 4.96 0.57 0.28
CA ALA A 31 4.60 -0.07 1.54
C ALA A 31 3.90 0.91 2.48
N ASN A 32 4.47 2.10 2.67
CA ASN A 32 3.91 3.17 3.50
C ASN A 32 2.52 3.63 3.00
N SER A 33 2.40 3.90 1.70
CA SER A 33 1.13 4.34 1.10
C SER A 33 0.03 3.26 1.19
N LEU A 34 0.40 1.99 1.13
CA LEU A 34 -0.54 0.87 1.21
C LEU A 34 -0.89 0.46 2.65
N SER A 35 0.04 0.54 3.61
CA SER A 35 -0.23 0.22 5.01
C SER A 35 -1.16 1.25 5.64
N GLY A 36 -0.97 2.52 5.28
CA GLY A 36 -1.64 3.64 5.92
C GLY A 36 -1.10 3.97 7.31
N GLU A 37 -0.14 3.23 7.82
CA GLU A 37 0.56 3.44 9.09
C GLU A 37 2.03 3.74 8.78
N ALA A 38 2.61 4.73 9.47
CA ALA A 38 4.03 5.05 9.31
C ALA A 38 4.90 3.95 9.92
N ASP A 39 4.42 3.38 11.03
CA ASP A 39 5.13 2.31 11.72
C ASP A 39 5.02 0.99 10.97
N GLY A 40 6.17 0.39 10.65
CA GLY A 40 6.26 -0.91 9.99
C GLY A 40 6.32 -0.89 8.46
N ALA A 41 6.30 0.28 7.81
CA ALA A 41 6.47 0.35 6.35
C ALA A 41 7.88 -0.09 5.92
N ASP A 42 8.89 0.32 6.68
CA ASP A 42 10.28 -0.08 6.44
C ASP A 42 10.47 -1.58 6.67
N ASP A 43 9.82 -2.15 7.70
CA ASP A 43 9.81 -3.60 7.92
C ASP A 43 9.18 -4.35 6.76
N VAL A 44 8.07 -3.81 6.18
CA VAL A 44 7.46 -4.44 4.99
C VAL A 44 8.40 -4.38 3.81
N ALA A 45 9.09 -3.25 3.61
CA ALA A 45 10.06 -3.10 2.55
C ALA A 45 11.23 -4.08 2.73
N ALA A 46 11.76 -4.21 3.96
CA ALA A 46 12.80 -5.16 4.29
C ALA A 46 12.35 -6.62 4.06
N ASP A 47 11.17 -7.00 4.55
CA ASP A 47 10.59 -8.33 4.32
C ASP A 47 10.39 -8.61 2.82
N ALA A 48 9.97 -7.59 2.05
CA ALA A 48 9.81 -7.72 0.61
C ALA A 48 11.15 -8.01 -0.09
N LEU A 49 12.20 -7.34 0.36
CA LEU A 49 13.55 -7.56 -0.20
C LEU A 49 14.09 -8.95 0.11
N VAL A 50 13.91 -9.42 1.34
CA VAL A 50 14.26 -10.79 1.71
C VAL A 50 13.47 -11.79 0.85
N ALA A 51 12.16 -11.55 0.66
CA ALA A 51 11.33 -12.42 -0.18
C ALA A 51 11.74 -12.38 -1.67
N LEU A 52 12.21 -11.23 -2.17
CA LEU A 52 12.73 -11.07 -3.52
C LEU A 52 14.08 -11.76 -3.68
N TRP A 53 14.97 -11.63 -2.70
CA TRP A 53 16.25 -12.31 -2.68
C TRP A 53 16.10 -13.83 -2.77
N HIS A 54 15.21 -14.41 -1.95
CA HIS A 54 14.95 -15.85 -1.99
C HIS A 54 14.37 -16.35 -3.33
N ARG A 55 13.89 -15.46 -4.17
CA ARG A 55 13.27 -15.76 -5.46
C ARG A 55 13.93 -15.01 -6.60
N TRP A 56 15.20 -14.59 -6.41
CA TRP A 56 15.86 -13.68 -7.34
C TRP A 56 15.87 -14.21 -8.76
N ASP A 57 16.11 -15.50 -8.98
CA ASP A 57 16.06 -16.10 -10.30
C ASP A 57 14.72 -15.88 -11.03
N ARG A 58 13.62 -15.90 -10.29
CA ARG A 58 12.29 -15.63 -10.87
C ARG A 58 12.06 -14.13 -11.08
N VAL A 59 12.61 -13.31 -10.22
CA VAL A 59 12.47 -11.85 -10.31
C VAL A 59 13.22 -11.34 -11.54
N ARG A 60 14.49 -11.72 -11.70
CA ARG A 60 15.32 -11.28 -12.83
C ARG A 60 14.84 -11.84 -14.17
N ALA A 61 14.26 -13.03 -14.18
CA ALA A 61 13.68 -13.65 -15.37
C ALA A 61 12.27 -13.14 -15.72
N ALA A 62 11.67 -12.29 -14.90
CA ALA A 62 10.36 -11.74 -15.18
C ALA A 62 10.44 -10.65 -16.26
N ASP A 63 9.43 -10.55 -17.14
CA ASP A 63 9.34 -9.48 -18.14
C ASP A 63 9.39 -8.08 -17.51
N HIS A 64 8.93 -7.94 -16.26
CA HIS A 64 8.88 -6.68 -15.52
C HIS A 64 9.28 -6.88 -14.05
N PRO A 65 10.60 -6.96 -13.72
CA PRO A 65 11.08 -7.20 -12.36
C PRO A 65 10.54 -6.22 -11.32
N ALA A 66 10.50 -4.93 -11.66
CA ALA A 66 9.95 -3.90 -10.78
C ALA A 66 8.45 -4.10 -10.48
N ALA A 67 7.63 -4.50 -11.47
CA ALA A 67 6.22 -4.81 -11.25
C ALA A 67 6.05 -6.04 -10.35
N TYR A 68 6.90 -7.05 -10.52
CA TYR A 68 6.95 -8.22 -9.64
C TYR A 68 7.25 -7.80 -8.19
N ALA A 69 8.26 -6.96 -7.98
CA ALA A 69 8.63 -6.46 -6.65
C ALA A 69 7.50 -5.66 -5.99
N ARG A 70 6.83 -4.77 -6.73
CA ARG A 70 5.63 -4.05 -6.24
C ARG A 70 4.51 -5.01 -5.84
N GLY A 71 4.30 -6.09 -6.61
CA GLY A 71 3.33 -7.14 -6.30
C GLY A 71 3.66 -7.87 -4.98
N VAL A 72 4.93 -8.15 -4.72
CA VAL A 72 5.40 -8.73 -3.45
C VAL A 72 5.08 -7.81 -2.28
N VAL A 73 5.43 -6.51 -2.39
CA VAL A 73 5.11 -5.51 -1.36
C VAL A 73 3.60 -5.43 -1.10
N ALA A 74 2.78 -5.33 -2.15
CA ALA A 74 1.33 -5.26 -2.02
C ALA A 74 0.75 -6.49 -1.31
N ASN A 75 1.26 -7.68 -1.61
CA ASN A 75 0.83 -8.92 -0.97
C ASN A 75 1.25 -9.00 0.51
N LEU A 76 2.45 -8.53 0.85
CA LEU A 76 2.91 -8.49 2.25
C LEU A 76 2.09 -7.51 3.08
N VAL A 77 1.86 -6.28 2.60
CA VAL A 77 0.98 -5.32 3.28
C VAL A 77 -0.42 -5.90 3.48
N ARG A 78 -1.00 -6.50 2.42
CA ARG A 78 -2.32 -7.14 2.51
C ARG A 78 -2.35 -8.24 3.56
N SER A 79 -1.29 -9.06 3.65
CA SER A 79 -1.18 -10.13 4.62
C SER A 79 -1.10 -9.58 6.05
N ARG A 80 -0.28 -8.54 6.29
CA ARG A 80 -0.18 -7.87 7.59
C ARG A 80 -1.52 -7.28 8.03
N ILE A 81 -2.21 -6.54 7.15
CA ILE A 81 -3.54 -5.99 7.45
C ILE A 81 -4.52 -7.11 7.82
N ARG A 82 -4.54 -8.22 7.07
CA ARG A 82 -5.42 -9.36 7.39
C ARG A 82 -5.09 -9.99 8.74
N SER A 83 -3.81 -10.11 9.08
CA SER A 83 -3.37 -10.67 10.36
C SER A 83 -3.75 -9.76 11.51
N ALA A 84 -3.55 -8.44 11.39
CA ALA A 84 -3.95 -7.47 12.38
C ALA A 84 -5.47 -7.48 12.63
N VAL A 85 -6.28 -7.58 11.57
CA VAL A 85 -7.75 -7.69 11.71
C VAL A 85 -8.16 -8.98 12.42
N ARG A 86 -7.51 -10.10 12.10
CA ARG A 86 -7.79 -11.39 12.78
C ARG A 86 -7.41 -11.32 14.26
N GLU A 87 -6.27 -10.73 14.58
CA GLU A 87 -5.79 -10.57 15.95
C GLU A 87 -6.74 -9.68 16.77
N ARG A 88 -7.12 -8.51 16.22
CA ARG A 88 -8.12 -7.62 16.87
C ARG A 88 -9.45 -8.35 17.13
N ARG A 89 -9.92 -9.16 16.17
CA ARG A 89 -11.14 -9.98 16.37
C ARG A 89 -10.96 -11.04 17.46
N ARG A 90 -9.78 -11.67 17.52
CA ARG A 90 -9.48 -12.66 18.56
C ARG A 90 -9.44 -12.00 19.94
N ILE A 91 -8.77 -10.87 20.07
CA ILE A 91 -8.72 -10.09 21.32
C ILE A 91 -10.12 -9.63 21.72
N ALA A 92 -10.92 -9.12 20.78
CA ALA A 92 -12.29 -8.67 21.05
C ALA A 92 -13.22 -9.78 21.54
N LEU A 93 -12.95 -11.05 21.20
CA LEU A 93 -13.69 -12.21 21.73
C LEU A 93 -13.33 -12.54 23.19
N TYR A 94 -12.15 -12.16 23.67
CA TYR A 94 -11.70 -12.36 25.05
C TYR A 94 -12.01 -11.16 25.96
N TRP A 95 -12.20 -9.97 25.38
CA TRP A 95 -12.49 -8.75 26.11
C TRP A 95 -13.90 -8.26 25.80
N THR A 96 -14.89 -8.83 26.46
CA THR A 96 -16.24 -8.28 26.56
C THR A 96 -16.20 -7.21 27.65
N ASP A 97 -15.56 -6.11 27.43
CA ASP A 97 -15.90 -4.79 27.98
C ASP A 97 -14.80 -3.77 27.63
N SER A 98 -15.22 -2.57 27.25
CA SER A 98 -14.40 -1.38 27.03
C SER A 98 -14.03 -1.10 25.56
N HIS A 99 -15.02 -0.57 24.83
CA HIS A 99 -14.75 0.28 23.69
C HIS A 99 -14.54 1.70 24.19
N GLU A 100 -13.38 2.01 24.66
CA GLU A 100 -12.93 3.39 24.76
C GLU A 100 -12.39 3.79 23.39
N ARG A 101 -13.28 4.42 22.58
CA ARG A 101 -12.81 5.32 21.53
C ARG A 101 -12.16 6.48 22.26
N VAL A 102 -10.85 6.59 22.13
CA VAL A 102 -10.17 7.85 22.44
C VAL A 102 -10.53 8.79 21.29
N ASP A 103 -11.61 9.55 21.48
CA ASP A 103 -11.88 10.71 20.66
C ASP A 103 -10.81 11.75 21.02
N GLY A 104 -9.87 11.95 20.11
CA GLY A 104 -8.95 13.08 20.19
C GLY A 104 -9.72 14.39 20.05
N PRO A 105 -9.14 15.53 20.51
CA PRO A 105 -9.82 16.81 20.51
C PRO A 105 -10.30 17.17 19.10
N ASP A 106 -11.54 17.65 19.04
CA ASP A 106 -12.25 18.11 17.85
C ASP A 106 -11.58 19.39 17.31
N VAL A 107 -10.44 19.22 16.62
CA VAL A 107 -9.84 20.25 15.79
C VAL A 107 -10.51 20.10 14.43
N PRO A 108 -11.03 21.19 13.78
CA PRO A 108 -11.62 21.09 12.45
C PRO A 108 -10.55 20.51 11.52
N ALA A 109 -10.68 19.22 11.27
CA ALA A 109 -9.65 18.39 10.68
C ALA A 109 -9.55 18.74 9.20
N VAL A 110 -8.42 19.26 8.80
CA VAL A 110 -7.88 18.94 7.49
C VAL A 110 -7.73 17.42 7.50
N VAL A 111 -8.72 16.72 6.93
CA VAL A 111 -8.69 15.26 6.81
C VAL A 111 -7.44 14.94 6.02
N ASP A 112 -6.42 14.42 6.71
CA ASP A 112 -5.16 14.07 6.09
C ASP A 112 -5.45 13.02 5.01
N LEU A 113 -4.92 13.23 3.81
CA LEU A 113 -5.02 12.28 2.70
C LEU A 113 -4.66 10.86 3.15
N ARG A 114 -3.73 10.74 4.09
CA ARG A 114 -3.35 9.45 4.68
C ARG A 114 -4.53 8.81 5.42
N GLU A 115 -5.28 9.56 6.20
CA GLU A 115 -6.46 9.05 6.92
C GLU A 115 -7.58 8.69 5.94
N ALA A 116 -7.81 9.51 4.93
CA ALA A 116 -8.77 9.22 3.88
C ALA A 116 -8.40 7.92 3.12
N LEU A 117 -7.12 7.70 2.83
CA LEU A 117 -6.62 6.46 2.24
C LEU A 117 -6.82 5.25 3.17
N ARG A 118 -6.65 5.42 4.49
CA ARG A 118 -6.95 4.36 5.48
C ARG A 118 -8.41 3.94 5.47
N GLY A 119 -9.32 4.86 5.25
CA GLY A 119 -10.75 4.61 5.11
C GLY A 119 -11.13 3.76 3.90
N LEU A 120 -10.24 3.63 2.90
CA LEU A 120 -10.47 2.78 1.76
C LEU A 120 -10.21 1.30 2.11
N THR A 121 -11.00 0.40 1.51
CA THR A 121 -10.62 -1.02 1.51
C THR A 121 -9.26 -1.19 0.83
N PHE A 122 -8.47 -2.18 1.23
CA PHE A 122 -7.14 -2.40 0.67
C PHE A 122 -7.13 -2.42 -0.87
N ARG A 123 -8.12 -3.08 -1.50
CA ARG A 123 -8.17 -3.19 -2.96
C ARG A 123 -8.39 -1.85 -3.65
N LYS A 124 -9.27 -0.99 -3.11
CA LYS A 124 -9.48 0.39 -3.61
C LYS A 124 -8.20 1.22 -3.42
N ARG A 125 -7.63 1.21 -2.21
CA ARG A 125 -6.40 1.91 -1.87
C ARG A 125 -5.25 1.51 -2.80
N ALA A 126 -5.00 0.21 -2.99
CA ALA A 126 -3.95 -0.28 -3.86
C ALA A 126 -4.13 0.18 -5.32
N CYS A 127 -5.35 0.12 -5.87
CA CYS A 127 -5.62 0.61 -7.21
C CYS A 127 -5.39 2.12 -7.33
N VAL A 128 -5.88 2.92 -6.37
CA VAL A 128 -5.70 4.38 -6.38
C VAL A 128 -4.23 4.76 -6.25
N VAL A 129 -3.51 4.18 -5.29
CA VAL A 129 -2.09 4.47 -5.05
C VAL A 129 -1.25 4.12 -6.27
N LEU A 130 -1.38 2.91 -6.82
CA LEU A 130 -0.58 2.50 -7.99
C LEU A 130 -0.89 3.34 -9.23
N ARG A 131 -2.15 3.73 -9.44
CA ARG A 131 -2.56 4.55 -10.58
C ARG A 131 -2.15 6.01 -10.48
N HIS A 132 -2.24 6.63 -9.30
CA HIS A 132 -2.10 8.08 -9.14
C HIS A 132 -0.83 8.51 -8.41
N ALA A 133 -0.28 7.70 -7.50
CA ALA A 133 0.96 8.02 -6.80
C ALA A 133 2.20 7.38 -7.45
N PHE A 134 2.01 6.29 -8.19
CA PHE A 134 3.08 5.58 -8.91
C PHE A 134 2.92 5.62 -10.44
N ASP A 135 1.91 6.32 -10.93
CA ASP A 135 1.64 6.56 -12.35
C ASP A 135 1.63 5.30 -13.25
N LEU A 136 1.23 4.15 -12.66
CA LEU A 136 1.10 2.91 -13.42
C LEU A 136 -0.15 2.97 -14.31
N SER A 137 -0.06 2.43 -15.50
CA SER A 137 -1.23 2.18 -16.35
C SER A 137 -2.19 1.17 -15.71
N GLU A 138 -3.43 1.13 -16.17
CA GLU A 138 -4.41 0.13 -15.70
C GLU A 138 -3.93 -1.31 -15.92
N ARG A 139 -3.21 -1.55 -17.01
CA ARG A 139 -2.66 -2.86 -17.36
C ARG A 139 -1.51 -3.25 -16.42
N GLU A 140 -0.60 -2.33 -16.14
CA GLU A 140 0.49 -2.55 -15.18
C GLU A 140 -0.04 -2.75 -13.77
N THR A 141 -1.03 -1.94 -13.35
CA THR A 141 -1.69 -2.09 -12.06
C THR A 141 -2.38 -3.46 -11.94
N ALA A 142 -3.08 -3.89 -13.00
CA ALA A 142 -3.73 -5.20 -13.05
C ALA A 142 -2.71 -6.34 -12.92
N HIS A 143 -1.59 -6.25 -13.64
CA HIS A 143 -0.49 -7.21 -13.56
C HIS A 143 0.11 -7.25 -12.14
N THR A 144 0.45 -6.09 -11.57
CA THR A 144 1.03 -5.95 -10.23
C THR A 144 0.12 -6.54 -9.14
N LEU A 145 -1.20 -6.34 -9.24
CA LEU A 145 -2.16 -6.79 -8.23
C LEU A 145 -2.73 -8.19 -8.50
N GLY A 146 -2.44 -8.79 -9.67
CA GLY A 146 -3.01 -10.07 -10.08
C GLY A 146 -4.54 -10.03 -10.25
N ILE A 147 -5.09 -8.94 -10.79
CA ILE A 147 -6.53 -8.73 -11.02
C ILE A 147 -6.80 -8.30 -12.47
N SER A 148 -8.05 -8.33 -12.90
CA SER A 148 -8.40 -7.86 -14.24
C SER A 148 -8.34 -6.33 -14.38
N VAL A 149 -8.07 -5.84 -15.60
CA VAL A 149 -8.09 -4.40 -15.91
C VAL A 149 -9.46 -3.79 -15.60
N GLY A 150 -10.57 -4.49 -15.88
CA GLY A 150 -11.91 -4.04 -15.50
C GLY A 150 -12.07 -3.86 -13.99
N THR A 151 -11.45 -4.75 -13.20
CA THR A 151 -11.44 -4.61 -11.73
C THR A 151 -10.62 -3.37 -11.31
N VAL A 152 -9.46 -3.10 -11.93
CA VAL A 152 -8.68 -1.90 -11.65
C VAL A 152 -9.51 -0.65 -11.91
N LYS A 153 -10.13 -0.53 -13.11
CA LYS A 153 -11.01 0.60 -13.47
C LYS A 153 -12.07 0.86 -12.41
N SER A 154 -12.82 -0.18 -12.07
CA SER A 154 -13.94 -0.06 -11.11
C SER A 154 -13.47 0.26 -9.69
N GLN A 155 -12.37 -0.33 -9.22
CA GLN A 155 -11.83 -0.07 -7.88
C GLN A 155 -11.19 1.32 -7.78
N THR A 156 -10.49 1.77 -8.82
CA THR A 156 -9.93 3.14 -8.88
C THR A 156 -11.05 4.17 -8.83
N ALA A 157 -12.05 4.07 -9.70
CA ALA A 157 -13.18 5.02 -9.73
C ALA A 157 -13.91 5.10 -8.39
N LYS A 158 -14.24 3.94 -7.78
CA LYS A 158 -14.88 3.89 -6.45
C LYS A 158 -13.97 4.42 -5.33
N GLY A 159 -12.66 4.20 -5.44
CA GLY A 159 -11.69 4.70 -4.48
C GLY A 159 -11.56 6.22 -4.54
N VAL A 160 -11.43 6.79 -5.74
CA VAL A 160 -11.36 8.24 -5.95
C VAL A 160 -12.62 8.92 -5.46
N ALA A 161 -13.81 8.45 -5.85
CA ALA A 161 -15.07 9.01 -5.37
C ALA A 161 -15.20 9.00 -3.84
N GLN A 162 -14.73 7.94 -3.17
CA GLN A 162 -14.73 7.88 -1.71
C GLN A 162 -13.73 8.85 -1.09
N LEU A 163 -12.56 9.06 -1.71
CA LEU A 163 -11.58 10.07 -1.27
C LEU A 163 -12.11 11.49 -1.44
N GLU A 164 -12.74 11.79 -2.58
CA GLU A 164 -13.36 13.10 -2.82
C GLU A 164 -14.43 13.42 -1.76
N GLN A 165 -15.25 12.44 -1.38
CA GLN A 165 -16.23 12.61 -0.31
C GLN A 165 -15.55 12.85 1.05
N ALA A 166 -14.50 12.10 1.39
CA ALA A 166 -13.79 12.24 2.64
C ALA A 166 -13.04 13.58 2.75
N LEU A 167 -12.42 14.02 1.66
CA LEU A 167 -11.64 15.26 1.62
C LEU A 167 -12.50 16.49 1.33
N GLY A 168 -13.60 16.34 0.59
CA GLY A 168 -14.53 17.43 0.23
C GLY A 168 -15.53 17.80 1.33
N GLY A 169 -15.75 16.95 2.32
CA GLY A 169 -16.64 17.21 3.45
C GLY A 169 -16.14 18.28 4.41
N GLY A 170 -14.88 18.72 4.30
CA GLY A 170 -14.26 19.74 5.16
C GLY A 170 -14.10 21.13 4.55
N ALA A 171 -14.43 21.34 3.27
CA ALA A 171 -14.26 22.62 2.61
C ALA A 171 -15.48 23.00 1.76
N GLN A 172 -16.51 23.57 2.40
CA GLN A 172 -17.36 24.51 1.70
C GLN A 172 -16.66 25.88 1.73
N PRO A 173 -16.09 26.39 0.64
CA PRO A 173 -15.76 27.80 0.58
C PRO A 173 -17.08 28.57 0.54
N ALA A 174 -17.33 29.38 1.54
CA ALA A 174 -18.35 30.42 1.51
C ALA A 174 -17.99 31.43 0.40
N LEU A 175 -18.34 31.10 -0.84
CA LEU A 175 -18.35 32.09 -1.92
C LEU A 175 -19.52 33.03 -1.69
N GLY A 176 -19.20 34.11 -0.97
CA GLY A 176 -20.07 35.26 -0.81
C GLY A 176 -20.62 35.71 -2.18
N ARG A 177 -21.95 35.72 -2.25
CA ARG A 177 -22.67 36.43 -3.30
C ARG A 177 -22.24 37.90 -3.26
N VAL A 178 -21.37 38.31 -4.18
CA VAL A 178 -21.20 39.73 -4.53
C VAL A 178 -22.47 40.12 -5.26
N ARG A 179 -23.39 40.80 -4.54
CA ARG A 179 -24.48 41.57 -5.15
C ARG A 179 -23.81 42.72 -5.91
N ARG A 180 -23.99 42.72 -7.21
CA ARG A 180 -23.82 43.96 -8.01
C ARG A 180 -25.03 44.85 -7.73
N ALA A 181 -24.73 46.03 -7.21
CA ALA A 181 -25.60 47.20 -7.29
C ALA A 181 -25.35 47.88 -8.64
#